data_a14815321b497fbdacf7f9f0d6be9e49
#
_entry.id   a14815321b497fbdacf7f9f0d6be9e49
#
_cell.length_a   1.000
_cell.length_b   1.000
_cell.length_c   1.000
_cell.angle_alpha   90.00
_cell.angle_beta   90.00
_cell.angle_gamma   90.00
#
_symmetry.space_group_name_H-M   'P 1'
#
loop_
_entity.id
_entity.type
_entity.pdbx_description
1 polymer ?
#
loop_
_entity_poly.entity_id
_entity_poly.type
_entity_poly.pdbx_seq_one_letter_code
_entity_poly.pdbx_strand_id
1 'polypeptide(L)'
;MDFTRRRFLLLTAAASAGTPPAQAGIDHLPIDTTFKNVERYHRIMTKAQAAGWGQIPIGPRMALLGRECLGIAYVGYTLEIDDRVECPSANFDGLDCWTFFEIALGMARLLERPKAVYTPGDLLKEIQWTRYRAGLCTGNYLERIHYLNEWFIDNEARGNVKDITRALGGAVRLKGRESREMTMLWKGYRYLRNNPSLRPQMARIEAKVNELPVWYIPKA
;
A
#
# COMPACT_ATOMS: atom_id res chain seq x y z
N MET A 1 52.03 35.52 -11.98
CA MET A 1 50.89 35.05 -11.18
C MET A 1 50.36 33.80 -11.84
N ASP A 2 50.79 32.65 -11.30
CA ASP A 2 50.59 31.35 -11.90
C ASP A 2 49.30 30.72 -11.36
N PHE A 3 48.34 30.43 -12.23
CA PHE A 3 47.16 29.66 -11.90
C PHE A 3 47.36 28.20 -12.26
N THR A 4 47.71 27.39 -11.26
CA THR A 4 47.93 25.96 -11.38
C THR A 4 46.59 25.25 -11.63
N ARG A 5 46.45 24.66 -12.81
CA ARG A 5 45.35 23.78 -13.20
C ARG A 5 45.40 22.48 -12.40
N ARG A 6 44.49 22.29 -11.42
CA ARG A 6 44.27 20.99 -10.83
C ARG A 6 43.45 20.14 -11.79
N ARG A 7 44.06 19.10 -12.34
CA ARG A 7 43.40 18.03 -13.10
C ARG A 7 42.56 17.19 -12.12
N PHE A 8 41.26 17.21 -12.29
CA PHE A 8 40.38 16.22 -11.69
C PHE A 8 40.45 14.93 -12.51
N LEU A 9 41.02 13.88 -11.91
CA LEU A 9 40.96 12.52 -12.42
C LEU A 9 39.53 12.00 -12.10
N LEU A 10 38.70 11.88 -13.13
CA LEU A 10 37.45 11.12 -13.08
C LEU A 10 37.81 9.63 -13.07
N LEU A 11 37.72 9.01 -11.90
CA LEU A 11 37.67 7.55 -11.78
C LEU A 11 36.25 7.11 -12.20
N THR A 12 36.13 6.63 -13.42
CA THR A 12 34.94 5.86 -13.85
C THR A 12 35.01 4.50 -13.20
N ALA A 13 34.32 4.35 -12.08
CA ALA A 13 34.00 3.03 -11.54
C ALA A 13 32.98 2.39 -12.49
N ALA A 14 33.44 1.40 -13.26
CA ALA A 14 32.56 0.50 -13.99
C ALA A 14 31.74 -0.28 -12.96
N ALA A 15 30.47 0.13 -12.76
CA ALA A 15 29.51 -0.66 -12.05
C ALA A 15 29.25 -1.92 -12.89
N SER A 16 29.83 -3.04 -12.50
CA SER A 16 29.38 -4.35 -12.96
C SER A 16 27.91 -4.48 -12.59
N ALA A 17 27.05 -4.45 -13.59
CA ALA A 17 25.64 -4.80 -13.43
C ALA A 17 25.59 -6.29 -13.02
N GLY A 18 25.69 -6.54 -11.72
CA GLY A 18 25.38 -7.84 -11.17
C GLY A 18 23.93 -8.14 -11.50
N THR A 19 23.67 -9.23 -12.20
CA THR A 19 22.34 -9.83 -12.34
C THR A 19 21.74 -9.88 -10.94
N PRO A 20 20.53 -9.35 -10.72
CA PRO A 20 19.86 -9.50 -9.43
C PRO A 20 19.79 -11.00 -9.14
N PRO A 21 20.02 -11.42 -7.87
CA PRO A 21 19.91 -12.83 -7.51
C PRO A 21 18.54 -13.31 -7.96
N ALA A 22 18.51 -14.47 -8.61
CA ALA A 22 17.27 -15.14 -8.96
C ALA A 22 16.41 -15.14 -7.70
N GLN A 23 15.26 -14.46 -7.73
CA GLN A 23 14.31 -14.47 -6.64
C GLN A 23 13.97 -15.93 -6.38
N ALA A 24 14.43 -16.45 -5.24
CA ALA A 24 13.94 -17.70 -4.72
C ALA A 24 12.42 -17.63 -4.80
N GLY A 25 11.78 -18.59 -5.48
CA GLY A 25 10.37 -18.53 -5.82
C GLY A 25 9.57 -18.17 -4.57
N ILE A 26 9.01 -16.98 -4.58
CA ILE A 26 8.01 -16.58 -3.59
C ILE A 26 6.81 -17.43 -3.95
N ASP A 27 6.33 -18.26 -3.03
CA ASP A 27 5.07 -19.00 -3.18
C ASP A 27 3.94 -17.96 -3.22
N HIS A 28 3.70 -17.41 -4.41
CA HIS A 28 2.57 -16.53 -4.63
C HIS A 28 1.30 -17.37 -4.64
N LEU A 29 0.33 -16.98 -3.83
CA LEU A 29 -0.98 -17.59 -3.92
C LEU A 29 -1.58 -17.38 -5.32
N PRO A 30 -2.33 -18.36 -5.84
CA PRO A 30 -2.99 -18.24 -7.15
C PRO A 30 -3.90 -17.01 -7.24
N ILE A 31 -4.05 -16.48 -8.45
CA ILE A 31 -4.84 -15.26 -8.68
C ILE A 31 -6.31 -15.43 -8.29
N ASP A 32 -6.87 -16.60 -8.47
CA ASP A 32 -8.25 -16.93 -8.07
C ASP A 32 -8.45 -16.95 -6.54
N THR A 33 -7.37 -17.15 -5.79
CA THR A 33 -7.36 -17.02 -4.33
C THR A 33 -7.25 -15.58 -3.90
N THR A 34 -6.39 -14.80 -4.55
CA THR A 34 -6.05 -13.43 -4.15
C THR A 34 -6.97 -12.37 -4.75
N PHE A 35 -7.71 -12.70 -5.80
CA PHE A 35 -8.60 -11.77 -6.49
C PHE A 35 -10.01 -12.36 -6.63
N LYS A 36 -11.00 -11.70 -6.05
CA LYS A 36 -12.40 -12.14 -6.13
C LYS A 36 -13.21 -11.20 -7.00
N ASN A 37 -14.09 -11.80 -7.83
CA ASN A 37 -14.99 -11.11 -8.77
C ASN A 37 -14.26 -10.28 -9.82
N VAL A 38 -13.45 -10.97 -10.62
CA VAL A 38 -12.70 -10.40 -11.76
C VAL A 38 -13.64 -9.70 -12.76
N GLU A 39 -14.84 -10.23 -12.96
CA GLU A 39 -15.84 -9.67 -13.88
C GLU A 39 -16.28 -8.27 -13.45
N ARG A 40 -16.54 -8.08 -12.14
CA ARG A 40 -16.90 -6.74 -11.62
C ARG A 40 -15.75 -5.75 -11.80
N TYR A 41 -14.53 -6.16 -11.51
CA TYR A 41 -13.34 -5.35 -11.77
C TYR A 41 -13.23 -4.92 -13.23
N HIS A 42 -13.32 -5.86 -14.15
CA HIS A 42 -13.24 -5.56 -15.58
C HIS A 42 -14.36 -4.63 -16.05
N ARG A 43 -15.60 -4.85 -15.59
CA ARG A 43 -16.73 -3.96 -15.91
C ARG A 43 -16.46 -2.52 -15.45
N ILE A 44 -15.95 -2.35 -14.22
CA ILE A 44 -15.61 -1.01 -13.68
C ILE A 44 -14.51 -0.36 -14.52
N MET A 45 -13.43 -1.07 -14.78
CA MET A 45 -12.28 -0.52 -15.52
C MET A 45 -12.64 -0.20 -16.97
N THR A 46 -13.41 -1.05 -17.65
CA THR A 46 -13.90 -0.80 -19.03
C THR A 46 -14.78 0.45 -19.08
N LYS A 47 -15.71 0.59 -18.13
CA LYS A 47 -16.55 1.79 -18.01
C LYS A 47 -15.70 3.04 -17.78
N ALA A 48 -14.74 2.97 -16.88
CA ALA A 48 -13.86 4.09 -16.57
C ALA A 48 -12.99 4.53 -17.76
N GLN A 49 -12.49 3.57 -18.53
CA GLN A 49 -11.74 3.84 -19.76
C GLN A 49 -12.65 4.51 -20.82
N ALA A 50 -13.81 3.92 -21.11
CA ALA A 50 -14.75 4.46 -22.08
C ALA A 50 -15.23 5.88 -21.74
N ALA A 51 -15.35 6.19 -20.45
CA ALA A 51 -15.74 7.51 -19.95
C ALA A 51 -14.55 8.49 -19.81
N GLY A 52 -13.33 8.11 -20.17
CA GLY A 52 -12.16 8.98 -20.12
C GLY A 52 -11.70 9.38 -18.71
N TRP A 53 -12.03 8.59 -17.69
CA TRP A 53 -11.72 8.95 -16.28
C TRP A 53 -10.21 9.07 -16.00
N GLY A 54 -9.37 8.52 -16.84
CA GLY A 54 -7.92 8.70 -16.74
C GLY A 54 -7.46 10.15 -16.86
N GLN A 55 -8.25 11.01 -17.49
CA GLN A 55 -7.96 12.44 -17.64
C GLN A 55 -8.48 13.30 -16.48
N ILE A 56 -9.24 12.72 -15.56
CA ILE A 56 -9.80 13.43 -14.39
C ILE A 56 -8.73 13.43 -13.27
N PRO A 57 -8.56 14.50 -12.49
CA PRO A 57 -7.68 14.51 -11.32
C PRO A 57 -7.96 13.36 -10.36
N ILE A 58 -6.93 12.85 -9.70
CA ILE A 58 -6.99 11.57 -8.95
C ILE A 58 -8.11 11.54 -7.89
N GLY A 59 -8.36 12.62 -7.16
CA GLY A 59 -9.40 12.65 -6.12
C GLY A 59 -10.81 12.43 -6.68
N PRO A 60 -11.30 13.27 -7.62
CA PRO A 60 -12.58 13.02 -8.31
C PRO A 60 -12.63 11.68 -9.02
N ARG A 61 -11.53 11.21 -9.63
CA ARG A 61 -11.43 9.88 -10.25
C ARG A 61 -11.67 8.76 -9.24
N MET A 62 -11.04 8.82 -8.06
CA MET A 62 -11.29 7.88 -6.96
C MET A 62 -12.74 7.89 -6.52
N ALA A 63 -13.38 9.07 -6.43
CA ALA A 63 -14.78 9.17 -6.05
C ALA A 63 -15.71 8.50 -7.08
N LEU A 64 -15.42 8.64 -8.39
CA LEU A 64 -16.17 7.95 -9.45
C LEU A 64 -16.00 6.44 -9.36
N LEU A 65 -14.77 5.96 -9.20
CA LEU A 65 -14.48 4.53 -9.04
C LEU A 65 -15.10 3.94 -7.78
N GLY A 66 -15.07 4.69 -6.67
CA GLY A 66 -15.71 4.30 -5.43
C GLY A 66 -17.24 4.16 -5.57
N ARG A 67 -17.87 5.00 -6.38
CA ARG A 67 -19.31 4.87 -6.68
C ARG A 67 -19.65 3.58 -7.42
N GLU A 68 -18.76 3.06 -8.25
CA GLU A 68 -18.95 1.77 -8.91
C GLU A 68 -18.89 0.58 -7.94
N CYS A 69 -18.36 0.80 -6.75
CA CYS A 69 -18.34 -0.19 -5.67
C CYS A 69 -19.62 -0.17 -4.80
N LEU A 70 -20.56 0.74 -5.05
CA LEU A 70 -21.83 0.76 -4.30
C LEU A 70 -22.57 -0.57 -4.45
N GLY A 71 -23.16 -1.03 -3.33
CA GLY A 71 -23.86 -2.32 -3.25
C GLY A 71 -22.94 -3.52 -3.01
N ILE A 72 -21.62 -3.35 -2.93
CA ILE A 72 -20.73 -4.38 -2.40
C ILE A 72 -20.94 -4.47 -0.89
N ALA A 73 -21.07 -5.69 -0.37
CA ALA A 73 -21.28 -5.92 1.06
C ALA A 73 -20.08 -5.43 1.89
N TYR A 74 -20.36 -4.90 3.08
CA TYR A 74 -19.29 -4.64 4.06
C TYR A 74 -18.85 -5.97 4.70
N VAL A 75 -17.58 -6.34 4.49
CA VAL A 75 -16.99 -7.57 5.04
C VAL A 75 -15.62 -7.24 5.61
N GLY A 76 -15.44 -7.44 6.92
CA GLY A 76 -14.14 -7.28 7.57
C GLY A 76 -13.24 -8.49 7.39
N TYR A 77 -11.95 -8.31 7.73
CA TYR A 77 -10.93 -9.36 7.74
C TYR A 77 -10.64 -10.03 6.39
N THR A 78 -10.89 -9.34 5.28
CA THR A 78 -10.67 -9.87 3.92
C THR A 78 -9.19 -9.85 3.48
N LEU A 79 -8.30 -9.28 4.29
CA LEU A 79 -6.86 -9.19 3.98
C LEU A 79 -6.08 -10.45 4.37
N GLU A 80 -6.56 -11.22 5.34
CA GLU A 80 -5.86 -12.40 5.86
C GLU A 80 -6.40 -13.67 5.19
N ILE A 81 -5.97 -13.93 3.96
CA ILE A 81 -6.50 -15.01 3.10
C ILE A 81 -5.78 -16.35 3.24
N ASP A 82 -4.55 -16.35 3.78
CA ASP A 82 -3.76 -17.55 4.07
C ASP A 82 -3.20 -17.47 5.49
N ASP A 83 -2.71 -18.59 6.04
CA ASP A 83 -2.14 -18.66 7.39
C ASP A 83 -0.64 -18.40 7.44
N ARG A 84 0.05 -18.49 6.30
CA ARG A 84 1.52 -18.48 6.22
C ARG A 84 2.07 -17.51 5.18
N VAL A 85 1.35 -17.33 4.06
CA VAL A 85 1.82 -16.54 2.93
C VAL A 85 1.04 -15.25 2.86
N GLU A 86 1.70 -14.14 3.15
CA GLU A 86 1.15 -12.80 2.94
C GLU A 86 1.25 -12.43 1.46
N CYS A 87 0.19 -11.86 0.89
CA CYS A 87 0.19 -11.42 -0.49
C CYS A 87 -0.82 -10.29 -0.74
N PRO A 88 -0.60 -9.47 -1.78
CA PRO A 88 -1.59 -8.51 -2.23
C PRO A 88 -2.89 -9.22 -2.62
N SER A 89 -4.01 -8.65 -2.23
CA SER A 89 -5.33 -9.21 -2.51
C SER A 89 -6.37 -8.13 -2.78
N ALA A 90 -7.37 -8.44 -3.59
CA ALA A 90 -8.52 -7.61 -3.87
C ALA A 90 -9.80 -8.46 -3.88
N ASN A 91 -10.83 -8.02 -3.17
CA ASN A 91 -12.09 -8.73 -3.07
C ASN A 91 -13.24 -7.80 -3.46
N PHE A 92 -13.82 -8.01 -4.66
CA PHE A 92 -14.98 -7.23 -5.13
C PHE A 92 -16.33 -7.84 -4.74
N ASP A 93 -16.34 -8.89 -3.91
CA ASP A 93 -17.56 -9.44 -3.30
C ASP A 93 -17.79 -8.90 -1.89
N GLY A 94 -16.75 -8.39 -1.24
CA GLY A 94 -16.84 -7.82 0.10
C GLY A 94 -15.67 -6.89 0.40
N LEU A 95 -15.98 -5.70 0.92
CA LEU A 95 -15.00 -4.66 1.23
C LEU A 95 -15.20 -4.17 2.66
N ASP A 96 -14.12 -3.84 3.34
CA ASP A 96 -14.15 -2.96 4.50
C ASP A 96 -13.74 -1.53 4.09
N CYS A 97 -13.69 -0.61 5.04
CA CYS A 97 -13.32 0.78 4.77
C CYS A 97 -11.91 0.91 4.19
N TRP A 98 -10.99 0.04 4.60
CA TRP A 98 -9.61 0.10 4.16
C TRP A 98 -9.42 -0.50 2.76
N THR A 99 -9.92 -1.71 2.54
CA THR A 99 -9.85 -2.37 1.22
C THR A 99 -10.61 -1.60 0.15
N PHE A 100 -11.74 -0.96 0.51
CA PHE A 100 -12.43 -0.03 -0.39
C PHE A 100 -11.53 1.12 -0.85
N PHE A 101 -10.86 1.78 0.12
CA PHE A 101 -9.95 2.88 -0.18
C PHE A 101 -8.78 2.42 -1.07
N GLU A 102 -8.10 1.32 -0.72
CA GLU A 102 -6.96 0.82 -1.48
C GLU A 102 -7.32 0.42 -2.91
N ILE A 103 -8.46 -0.24 -3.10
CA ILE A 103 -8.96 -0.65 -4.42
C ILE A 103 -9.30 0.59 -5.26
N ALA A 104 -10.01 1.57 -4.70
CA ALA A 104 -10.33 2.80 -5.41
C ALA A 104 -9.07 3.58 -5.80
N LEU A 105 -8.09 3.68 -4.90
CA LEU A 105 -6.79 4.31 -5.17
C LEU A 105 -6.02 3.55 -6.25
N GLY A 106 -5.92 2.23 -6.13
CA GLY A 106 -5.20 1.39 -7.09
C GLY A 106 -5.78 1.50 -8.50
N MET A 107 -7.10 1.40 -8.65
CA MET A 107 -7.79 1.59 -9.93
C MET A 107 -7.56 3.01 -10.49
N ALA A 108 -7.61 4.03 -9.63
CA ALA A 108 -7.39 5.41 -10.06
C ALA A 108 -5.97 5.63 -10.58
N ARG A 109 -4.96 5.04 -9.93
CA ARG A 109 -3.56 5.09 -10.37
C ARG A 109 -3.33 4.33 -11.67
N LEU A 110 -3.98 3.19 -11.86
CA LEU A 110 -3.90 2.43 -13.10
C LEU A 110 -4.37 3.25 -14.31
N LEU A 111 -5.46 4.00 -14.17
CA LEU A 111 -6.01 4.82 -15.25
C LEU A 111 -5.10 6.00 -15.68
N GLU A 112 -4.08 6.35 -14.90
CA GLU A 112 -3.05 7.31 -15.30
C GLU A 112 -2.09 6.76 -16.36
N ARG A 113 -2.05 5.45 -16.51
CA ARG A 113 -1.19 4.75 -17.46
C ARG A 113 -2.07 3.94 -18.41
N PRO A 114 -2.51 4.56 -19.54
CA PRO A 114 -3.43 3.93 -20.46
C PRO A 114 -2.94 2.57 -20.96
N LYS A 115 -3.81 1.60 -20.95
CA LYS A 115 -3.60 0.23 -21.44
C LYS A 115 -4.82 -0.21 -22.24
N ALA A 116 -4.64 -1.15 -23.16
CA ALA A 116 -5.77 -1.78 -23.85
C ALA A 116 -6.68 -2.55 -22.88
N VAL A 117 -6.07 -3.29 -21.93
CA VAL A 117 -6.77 -4.06 -20.90
C VAL A 117 -6.03 -3.94 -19.59
N TYR A 118 -6.74 -3.68 -18.49
CA TYR A 118 -6.20 -3.75 -17.14
C TYR A 118 -6.51 -5.11 -16.55
N THR A 119 -5.44 -5.87 -16.23
CA THR A 119 -5.56 -7.20 -15.64
C THR A 119 -5.72 -7.13 -14.11
N PRO A 120 -6.25 -8.18 -13.44
CA PRO A 120 -6.21 -8.30 -11.98
C PRO A 120 -4.81 -8.11 -11.40
N GLY A 121 -3.78 -8.67 -12.05
CA GLY A 121 -2.38 -8.51 -11.64
C GLY A 121 -1.88 -7.07 -11.68
N ASP A 122 -2.43 -6.21 -12.53
CA ASP A 122 -2.09 -4.78 -12.53
C ASP A 122 -2.60 -4.11 -11.26
N LEU A 123 -3.84 -4.41 -10.83
CA LEU A 123 -4.38 -3.87 -9.59
C LEU A 123 -3.64 -4.39 -8.37
N LEU A 124 -3.31 -5.69 -8.33
CA LEU A 124 -2.54 -6.27 -7.24
C LEU A 124 -1.16 -5.62 -7.08
N LYS A 125 -0.51 -5.23 -8.18
CA LYS A 125 0.76 -4.47 -8.13
C LYS A 125 0.59 -3.07 -7.52
N GLU A 126 -0.49 -2.35 -7.84
CA GLU A 126 -0.77 -1.05 -7.22
C GLU A 126 -1.08 -1.20 -5.72
N ILE A 127 -1.84 -2.23 -5.36
CA ILE A 127 -2.12 -2.55 -3.96
C ILE A 127 -0.83 -2.93 -3.24
N GLN A 128 0.02 -3.78 -3.82
CA GLN A 128 1.32 -4.12 -3.25
C GLN A 128 2.14 -2.86 -3.01
N TRP A 129 2.22 -1.98 -4.01
CA TRP A 129 3.01 -0.76 -3.95
C TRP A 129 2.59 0.16 -2.81
N THR A 130 1.32 0.19 -2.41
CA THR A 130 0.83 1.07 -1.35
C THR A 130 0.66 0.39 0.00
N ARG A 131 0.35 -0.91 0.05
CA ARG A 131 0.03 -1.66 1.27
C ARG A 131 1.24 -2.11 2.06
N TYR A 132 2.38 -2.33 1.38
CA TYR A 132 3.56 -2.93 1.98
C TYR A 132 4.69 -1.91 2.12
N ARG A 133 5.52 -2.07 3.17
CA ARG A 133 6.68 -1.21 3.41
C ARG A 133 7.61 -1.24 2.20
N ALA A 134 8.05 -0.07 1.76
CA ALA A 134 8.83 0.12 0.55
C ALA A 134 8.20 -0.51 -0.72
N GLY A 135 6.91 -0.85 -0.71
CA GLY A 135 6.22 -1.50 -1.82
C GLY A 135 6.60 -2.96 -2.05
N LEU A 136 7.24 -3.62 -1.07
CA LEU A 136 7.74 -4.99 -1.20
C LEU A 136 6.86 -5.97 -0.43
N CYS A 137 6.49 -7.07 -1.09
CA CYS A 137 5.82 -8.20 -0.47
C CYS A 137 6.55 -9.50 -0.88
N THR A 138 7.21 -10.13 0.07
CA THR A 138 7.96 -11.38 -0.12
C THR A 138 7.24 -12.59 0.51
N GLY A 139 6.00 -12.41 0.94
CA GLY A 139 5.24 -13.43 1.64
C GLY A 139 5.24 -13.30 3.16
N ASN A 140 5.95 -12.30 3.70
CA ASN A 140 6.04 -12.09 5.14
C ASN A 140 4.96 -11.14 5.62
N TYR A 141 4.14 -11.59 6.56
CA TYR A 141 3.06 -10.81 7.18
C TYR A 141 3.51 -9.47 7.76
N LEU A 142 4.73 -9.41 8.29
CA LEU A 142 5.27 -8.21 8.90
C LEU A 142 5.67 -7.11 7.89
N GLU A 143 5.68 -7.41 6.59
CA GLU A 143 5.92 -6.41 5.54
C GLU A 143 4.70 -5.54 5.29
N ARG A 144 3.49 -6.05 5.56
CA ARG A 144 2.26 -5.26 5.47
C ARG A 144 2.29 -4.11 6.48
N ILE A 145 1.87 -2.93 6.04
CA ILE A 145 1.68 -1.77 6.91
C ILE A 145 0.33 -1.93 7.62
N HIS A 146 0.36 -2.04 8.94
CA HIS A 146 -0.83 -2.33 9.74
C HIS A 146 -1.46 -1.07 10.37
N TYR A 147 -0.73 0.03 10.43
CA TYR A 147 -1.13 1.27 11.07
C TYR A 147 -1.21 2.43 10.08
N LEU A 148 -2.33 3.16 10.11
CA LEU A 148 -2.59 4.26 9.16
C LEU A 148 -1.52 5.35 9.19
N ASN A 149 -1.03 5.72 10.37
CA ASN A 149 0.02 6.73 10.49
C ASN A 149 1.33 6.27 9.82
N GLU A 150 1.69 5.00 9.95
CA GLU A 150 2.82 4.42 9.24
C GLU A 150 2.56 4.40 7.72
N TRP A 151 1.34 4.03 7.31
CA TRP A 151 0.96 4.01 5.90
C TRP A 151 1.11 5.39 5.24
N PHE A 152 0.61 6.44 5.90
CA PHE A 152 0.75 7.81 5.38
C PHE A 152 2.21 8.23 5.26
N ILE A 153 3.03 7.98 6.26
CA ILE A 153 4.44 8.39 6.28
C ILE A 153 5.25 7.60 5.24
N ASP A 154 5.08 6.28 5.16
CA ASP A 154 5.76 5.44 4.16
C ASP A 154 5.36 5.82 2.73
N ASN A 155 4.07 6.01 2.49
CA ASN A 155 3.57 6.38 1.17
C ASN A 155 3.91 7.83 0.79
N GLU A 156 3.98 8.76 1.74
CA GLU A 156 4.48 10.12 1.49
C GLU A 156 5.96 10.11 1.13
N ALA A 157 6.79 9.36 1.85
CA ALA A 157 8.22 9.23 1.55
C ALA A 157 8.48 8.65 0.14
N ARG A 158 7.55 7.83 -0.37
CA ARG A 158 7.60 7.27 -1.74
C ARG A 158 6.87 8.12 -2.79
N GLY A 159 6.34 9.28 -2.41
CA GLY A 159 5.64 10.20 -3.32
C GLY A 159 4.24 9.74 -3.76
N ASN A 160 3.64 8.74 -3.09
CA ASN A 160 2.31 8.24 -3.42
C ASN A 160 1.19 9.16 -2.93
N VAL A 161 1.40 9.83 -1.79
CA VAL A 161 0.47 10.75 -1.14
C VAL A 161 1.23 11.94 -0.58
N LYS A 162 0.51 12.97 -0.13
CA LYS A 162 1.07 14.11 0.59
C LYS A 162 0.20 14.41 1.81
N ASP A 163 0.80 14.46 3.00
CA ASP A 163 0.11 14.94 4.20
C ASP A 163 -0.04 16.47 4.15
N ILE A 164 -1.27 16.93 4.04
CA ILE A 164 -1.61 18.36 4.02
C ILE A 164 -2.07 18.89 5.39
N THR A 165 -2.10 18.06 6.42
CA THR A 165 -2.64 18.41 7.75
C THR A 165 -2.03 19.70 8.29
N ARG A 166 -0.70 19.81 8.23
CA ARG A 166 0.00 21.02 8.72
C ARG A 166 -0.21 22.23 7.82
N ALA A 167 -0.43 22.03 6.53
CA ALA A 167 -0.68 23.12 5.59
C ALA A 167 -2.06 23.75 5.74
N LEU A 168 -3.03 23.03 6.30
CA LEU A 168 -4.38 23.54 6.58
C LEU A 168 -4.43 24.51 7.78
N GLY A 169 -3.37 24.59 8.60
CA GLY A 169 -3.32 25.41 9.80
C GLY A 169 -3.99 24.75 11.02
N GLY A 170 -3.62 25.22 12.22
CA GLY A 170 -4.19 24.70 13.48
C GLY A 170 -3.75 23.28 13.85
N ALA A 171 -2.83 22.67 13.11
CA ALA A 171 -2.36 21.32 13.37
C ALA A 171 -1.54 21.25 14.67
N VAL A 172 -1.84 20.26 15.49
CA VAL A 172 -1.09 19.94 16.70
C VAL A 172 -0.51 18.51 16.61
N ARG A 173 0.63 18.29 17.25
CA ARG A 173 1.23 16.96 17.31
C ARG A 173 0.50 16.10 18.32
N LEU A 174 0.06 14.92 17.91
CA LEU A 174 -0.51 13.92 18.81
C LEU A 174 0.58 13.39 19.73
N LYS A 175 0.33 13.43 21.05
CA LYS A 175 1.23 12.92 22.08
C LYS A 175 0.53 11.82 22.90
N GLY A 176 1.30 10.93 23.49
CA GLY A 176 0.79 9.93 24.41
C GLY A 176 -0.04 8.80 23.77
N ARG A 177 -0.01 8.67 22.42
CA ARG A 177 -0.61 7.54 21.74
C ARG A 177 0.31 6.33 21.85
N GLU A 178 -0.26 5.19 22.16
CA GLU A 178 0.41 3.89 22.11
C GLU A 178 -0.35 2.95 21.18
N SER A 179 0.27 2.63 20.03
CA SER A 179 -0.23 1.58 19.14
C SER A 179 0.24 0.24 19.68
N ARG A 180 -0.69 -0.59 20.11
CA ARG A 180 -0.42 -1.92 20.70
C ARG A 180 -1.54 -2.90 20.37
N GLU A 181 -2.46 -2.51 19.50
CA GLU A 181 -3.69 -3.25 19.24
C GLU A 181 -3.43 -4.65 18.71
N MET A 182 -2.46 -4.80 17.79
CA MET A 182 -2.18 -6.11 17.20
C MET A 182 -1.53 -7.08 18.19
N THR A 183 -0.59 -6.59 19.03
CA THR A 183 0.02 -7.44 20.05
C THR A 183 -0.92 -7.71 21.21
N MET A 184 -1.77 -6.78 21.60
CA MET A 184 -2.78 -6.99 22.65
C MET A 184 -3.91 -7.91 22.19
N LEU A 185 -4.38 -7.73 20.96
CA LEU A 185 -5.52 -8.45 20.39
C LEU A 185 -5.08 -9.56 19.43
N TRP A 186 -3.88 -10.09 19.58
CA TRP A 186 -3.27 -11.06 18.67
C TRP A 186 -4.15 -12.27 18.35
N LYS A 187 -5.05 -12.66 19.27
CA LYS A 187 -5.99 -13.78 19.06
C LYS A 187 -7.00 -13.50 17.93
N GLY A 188 -7.33 -12.23 17.68
CA GLY A 188 -8.21 -11.79 16.59
C GLY A 188 -7.53 -11.77 15.22
N TYR A 189 -6.19 -11.73 15.18
CA TYR A 189 -5.43 -11.70 13.93
C TYR A 189 -4.96 -13.11 13.58
N ARG A 190 -5.45 -13.64 12.47
CA ARG A 190 -5.22 -15.02 12.02
C ARG A 190 -3.73 -15.38 11.96
N TYR A 191 -2.92 -14.52 11.34
CA TYR A 191 -1.47 -14.73 11.25
C TYR A 191 -0.79 -14.75 12.60
N LEU A 192 -1.08 -13.80 13.49
CA LEU A 192 -0.46 -13.71 14.82
C LEU A 192 -0.91 -14.85 15.73
N ARG A 193 -2.15 -15.33 15.53
CA ARG A 193 -2.68 -16.48 16.26
C ARG A 193 -1.97 -17.75 15.87
N ASN A 194 -1.79 -17.97 14.57
CA ASN A 194 -1.24 -19.21 14.00
C ASN A 194 0.31 -19.21 13.96
N ASN A 195 0.94 -18.04 14.09
CA ASN A 195 2.40 -17.89 14.05
C ASN A 195 2.91 -17.10 15.27
N PRO A 196 3.05 -17.75 16.44
CA PRO A 196 3.45 -17.08 17.69
C PRO A 196 4.79 -16.32 17.63
N SER A 197 5.72 -16.78 16.79
CA SER A 197 7.04 -16.14 16.58
C SER A 197 6.95 -14.74 15.97
N LEU A 198 5.83 -14.38 15.31
CA LEU A 198 5.61 -13.05 14.76
C LEU A 198 5.26 -12.01 15.84
N ARG A 199 4.72 -12.42 16.99
CA ARG A 199 4.23 -11.51 18.03
C ARG A 199 5.30 -10.58 18.60
N PRO A 200 6.48 -11.08 19.02
CA PRO A 200 7.55 -10.17 19.47
C PRO A 200 8.08 -9.26 18.36
N GLN A 201 8.02 -9.68 17.11
CA GLN A 201 8.42 -8.86 15.97
C GLN A 201 7.38 -7.76 15.70
N MET A 202 6.09 -8.08 15.80
CA MET A 202 5.00 -7.10 15.71
C MET A 202 5.12 -6.05 16.82
N ALA A 203 5.42 -6.45 18.06
CA ALA A 203 5.65 -5.50 19.15
C ALA A 203 6.79 -4.50 18.86
N ARG A 204 7.86 -4.96 18.19
CA ARG A 204 8.93 -4.05 17.73
C ARG A 204 8.48 -3.07 16.65
N ILE A 205 7.57 -3.52 15.75
CA ILE A 205 6.96 -2.65 14.75
C ILE A 205 6.09 -1.61 15.44
N GLU A 206 5.23 -2.01 16.37
CA GLU A 206 4.37 -1.10 17.14
C GLU A 206 5.20 -0.07 17.92
N ALA A 207 6.32 -0.46 18.51
CA ALA A 207 7.24 0.47 19.16
C ALA A 207 7.75 1.55 18.18
N LYS A 208 8.18 1.16 16.99
CA LYS A 208 8.60 2.10 15.93
C LYS A 208 7.45 3.01 15.45
N VAL A 209 6.25 2.45 15.30
CA VAL A 209 5.05 3.21 14.92
C VAL A 209 4.72 4.29 15.96
N ASN A 210 4.98 4.03 17.25
CA ASN A 210 4.76 4.98 18.33
C ASN A 210 5.74 6.17 18.31
N GLU A 211 6.90 6.02 17.68
CA GLU A 211 7.89 7.09 17.51
C GLU A 211 7.53 8.03 16.35
N LEU A 212 6.65 7.60 15.44
CA LEU A 212 6.30 8.36 14.25
C LEU A 212 5.55 9.65 14.61
N PRO A 213 5.84 10.79 13.94
CA PRO A 213 5.13 12.03 14.14
C PRO A 213 3.73 11.96 13.54
N VAL A 214 2.71 12.09 14.38
CA VAL A 214 1.30 12.16 13.94
C VAL A 214 0.77 13.56 14.23
N TRP A 215 0.16 14.16 13.23
CA TRP A 215 -0.46 15.48 13.32
C TRP A 215 -1.97 15.37 13.13
N TYR A 216 -2.72 16.20 13.81
CA TYR A 216 -4.17 16.29 13.64
C TYR A 216 -4.65 17.72 13.83
N ILE A 217 -5.82 18.04 13.31
CA ILE A 217 -6.51 19.31 13.56
C ILE A 217 -7.59 19.00 14.60
N PRO A 218 -7.54 19.63 15.79
CA PRO A 218 -8.58 19.47 16.79
C PRO A 218 -9.94 19.89 16.21
N LYS A 219 -10.99 19.21 16.62
CA LYS A 219 -12.35 19.72 16.38
C LYS A 219 -12.57 20.95 17.24
N ALA A 220 -13.19 21.99 16.64
CA ALA A 220 -13.66 23.15 17.35
C ALA A 220 -14.80 22.80 18.28
#